data_c52345d2562fb84203cc96f6f19dce86
#
_entry.id   c52345d2562fb84203cc96f6f19dce86
#
_cell.length_a   1.000
_cell.length_b   1.000
_cell.length_c   1.000
_cell.angle_alpha   90.00
_cell.angle_beta   90.00
_cell.angle_gamma   90.00
#
_symmetry.space_group_name_H-M   'P 1'
#
loop_
_entity.id
_entity.type
_entity.pdbx_description
1 polymer ?
#
loop_
_entity_poly.entity_id
_entity_poly.type
_entity_poly.pdbx_seq_one_letter_code
_entity_poly.pdbx_strand_id
1 'polypeptide(L)'
;MRYLATLLCLLLWLSTAVEARGFNFTDHTGKKLTLSDYKGKWVLINFWATWCPPCLKEIPDLVSLYESRNDVMVIGIAMDYSDPKTVLKYVKSMAISYPIVLGDRKIASQIGPISMLPTTYVFDPAGNPAVYKVGLISRESLEEFMRDYSPPKPQNKDRAPPIKRKEN
;
A
#
# COMPACT_ATOMS: atom_id res chain seq x y z
N MET A 1 -28.79 44.51 -10.25
CA MET A 1 -29.14 43.08 -10.09
C MET A 1 -28.40 42.11 -11.03
N ARG A 2 -27.46 42.59 -11.90
CA ARG A 2 -26.72 41.72 -12.87
C ARG A 2 -25.38 41.18 -12.35
N TYR A 3 -24.88 41.66 -11.21
CA TYR A 3 -23.58 41.26 -10.64
C TYR A 3 -23.68 40.21 -9.54
N LEU A 4 -24.88 39.90 -9.02
CA LEU A 4 -25.09 38.84 -8.03
C LEU A 4 -25.05 37.45 -8.66
N ALA A 5 -25.43 37.32 -9.93
CA ALA A 5 -25.44 36.01 -10.61
C ALA A 5 -24.04 35.50 -11.00
N THR A 6 -23.10 36.43 -11.24
CA THR A 6 -21.71 36.09 -11.61
C THR A 6 -20.86 35.68 -10.41
N LEU A 7 -21.18 36.10 -9.20
CA LEU A 7 -20.48 35.72 -7.97
C LEU A 7 -20.85 34.30 -7.52
N LEU A 8 -22.06 33.83 -7.85
CA LEU A 8 -22.52 32.47 -7.46
C LEU A 8 -21.89 31.36 -8.29
N CYS A 9 -21.47 31.63 -9.53
CA CYS A 9 -20.82 30.63 -10.38
C CYS A 9 -19.33 30.39 -10.05
N LEU A 10 -18.66 31.32 -9.35
CA LEU A 10 -17.24 31.16 -8.99
C LEU A 10 -17.02 30.31 -7.73
N LEU A 11 -18.08 30.08 -6.92
CA LEU A 11 -17.98 29.30 -5.68
C LEU A 11 -18.15 27.79 -5.86
N LEU A 12 -18.47 27.30 -7.07
CA LEU A 12 -18.72 25.88 -7.33
C LEU A 12 -17.50 25.08 -7.81
N TRP A 13 -16.31 25.69 -7.87
CA TRP A 13 -15.10 25.04 -8.38
C TRP A 13 -14.06 24.67 -7.31
N LEU A 14 -14.40 24.77 -6.03
CA LEU A 14 -13.60 24.16 -4.97
C LEU A 14 -13.99 22.68 -4.82
N SER A 15 -13.76 21.90 -5.88
CA SER A 15 -13.65 20.47 -5.73
C SER A 15 -12.44 20.20 -4.86
N THR A 16 -12.64 20.02 -3.56
CA THR A 16 -11.63 19.46 -2.67
C THR A 16 -11.33 18.05 -3.20
N ALA A 17 -10.27 17.93 -3.98
CA ALA A 17 -9.67 16.65 -4.26
C ALA A 17 -9.36 16.04 -2.88
N VAL A 18 -10.16 15.07 -2.45
CA VAL A 18 -9.78 14.16 -1.36
C VAL A 18 -8.55 13.45 -1.88
N GLU A 19 -7.38 13.94 -1.50
CA GLU A 19 -6.13 13.22 -1.74
C GLU A 19 -6.28 11.84 -1.12
N ALA A 20 -6.44 10.84 -1.97
CA ALA A 20 -6.37 9.46 -1.55
C ALA A 20 -5.03 9.30 -0.82
N ARG A 21 -5.08 8.86 0.45
CA ARG A 21 -3.89 8.57 1.25
C ARG A 21 -3.07 7.52 0.50
N GLY A 22 -2.16 7.97 -0.35
CA GLY A 22 -1.26 7.15 -1.13
C GLY A 22 0.17 7.31 -0.63
N PHE A 23 1.02 6.39 -0.99
CA PHE A 23 2.45 6.50 -0.79
C PHE A 23 3.12 7.20 -1.98
N ASN A 24 4.29 7.77 -1.72
CA ASN A 24 5.20 8.30 -2.74
C ASN A 24 6.62 7.85 -2.38
N PHE A 25 7.11 6.85 -3.11
CA PHE A 25 8.43 6.27 -2.91
C PHE A 25 9.35 6.55 -4.11
N THR A 26 10.63 6.33 -3.87
CA THR A 26 11.63 6.23 -4.94
C THR A 26 12.36 4.91 -4.73
N ASP A 27 12.39 4.05 -5.75
CA ASP A 27 13.12 2.80 -5.66
C ASP A 27 14.64 2.99 -5.78
N HIS A 28 15.39 1.92 -5.57
CA HIS A 28 16.84 1.92 -5.62
C HIS A 28 17.41 2.28 -7.00
N THR A 29 16.60 2.28 -8.07
CA THR A 29 16.98 2.67 -9.43
C THR A 29 16.69 4.15 -9.72
N GLY A 30 16.02 4.85 -8.80
CA GLY A 30 15.57 6.23 -8.94
C GLY A 30 14.16 6.38 -9.52
N LYS A 31 13.45 5.29 -9.77
CA LYS A 31 12.08 5.33 -10.30
C LYS A 31 11.10 5.73 -9.18
N LYS A 32 10.25 6.71 -9.48
CA LYS A 32 9.14 7.09 -8.57
C LYS A 32 8.01 6.05 -8.65
N LEU A 33 7.44 5.74 -7.50
CA LEU A 33 6.37 4.77 -7.31
C LEU A 33 5.29 5.44 -6.47
N THR A 34 4.09 5.60 -7.03
CA THR A 34 2.92 6.11 -6.29
C THR A 34 1.78 5.11 -6.36
N LEU A 35 0.91 5.08 -5.35
CA LEU A 35 -0.21 4.15 -5.35
C LEU A 35 -1.12 4.35 -6.56
N SER A 36 -1.28 5.58 -7.02
CA SER A 36 -2.10 5.94 -8.19
C SER A 36 -1.61 5.33 -9.51
N ASP A 37 -0.31 5.03 -9.61
CA ASP A 37 0.28 4.41 -10.82
C ASP A 37 -0.17 2.95 -11.01
N TYR A 38 -0.74 2.35 -9.95
CA TYR A 38 -1.12 0.95 -9.92
C TYR A 38 -2.63 0.72 -9.81
N LYS A 39 -3.44 1.72 -10.18
CA LYS A 39 -4.91 1.54 -10.26
C LYS A 39 -5.26 0.33 -11.13
N GLY A 40 -6.19 -0.48 -10.66
CA GLY A 40 -6.58 -1.74 -11.30
C GLY A 40 -5.71 -2.93 -10.92
N LYS A 41 -4.68 -2.74 -10.08
CA LYS A 41 -3.83 -3.82 -9.60
C LYS A 41 -3.90 -3.95 -8.07
N TRP A 42 -3.71 -5.14 -7.59
CA TRP A 42 -3.35 -5.40 -6.20
C TRP A 42 -1.95 -4.84 -5.94
N VAL A 43 -1.76 -4.12 -4.83
CA VAL A 43 -0.43 -3.57 -4.47
C VAL A 43 -0.04 -4.12 -3.12
N LEU A 44 1.09 -4.84 -3.08
CA LEU A 44 1.68 -5.40 -1.88
C LEU A 44 2.90 -4.57 -1.50
N ILE A 45 2.90 -4.05 -0.28
CA ILE A 45 4.06 -3.36 0.31
C ILE A 45 4.64 -4.27 1.38
N ASN A 46 5.77 -4.88 1.08
CA ASN A 46 6.44 -5.84 1.96
C ASN A 46 7.64 -5.19 2.66
N PHE A 47 7.59 -5.12 3.99
CA PHE A 47 8.68 -4.65 4.83
C PHE A 47 9.54 -5.82 5.25
N TRP A 48 10.83 -5.77 4.95
CA TRP A 48 11.79 -6.85 5.15
C TRP A 48 13.18 -6.34 5.55
N ALA A 49 14.05 -7.25 5.98
CA ALA A 49 15.45 -6.93 6.23
C ALA A 49 16.37 -8.09 5.84
N THR A 50 17.63 -7.79 5.53
CA THR A 50 18.63 -8.78 5.12
C THR A 50 19.01 -9.77 6.22
N TRP A 51 18.84 -9.37 7.47
CA TRP A 51 19.11 -10.18 8.67
C TRP A 51 17.87 -10.90 9.22
N CYS A 52 16.73 -10.84 8.54
CA CYS A 52 15.45 -11.40 8.97
C CYS A 52 15.18 -12.74 8.26
N PRO A 53 15.43 -13.91 8.89
CA PRO A 53 15.26 -15.21 8.22
C PRO A 53 13.87 -15.49 7.66
N PRO A 54 12.74 -15.18 8.39
CA PRO A 54 11.42 -15.37 7.80
C PRO A 54 11.16 -14.44 6.61
N CYS A 55 11.75 -13.22 6.57
CA CYS A 55 11.66 -12.34 5.42
C CYS A 55 12.30 -12.97 4.18
N LEU A 56 13.51 -13.52 4.35
CA LEU A 56 14.23 -14.17 3.25
C LEU A 56 13.50 -15.40 2.72
N LYS A 57 12.73 -16.07 3.59
CA LYS A 57 11.96 -17.27 3.23
C LYS A 57 10.75 -16.94 2.33
N GLU A 58 10.10 -15.78 2.49
CA GLU A 58 8.92 -15.42 1.70
C GLU A 58 9.26 -14.74 0.36
N ILE A 59 10.48 -14.20 0.20
CA ILE A 59 10.89 -13.51 -1.03
C ILE A 59 10.67 -14.32 -2.31
N PRO A 60 11.00 -15.63 -2.39
CA PRO A 60 10.74 -16.43 -3.60
C PRO A 60 9.24 -16.46 -3.98
N ASP A 61 8.36 -16.55 -3.02
CA ASP A 61 6.91 -16.53 -3.23
C ASP A 61 6.45 -15.18 -3.78
N LEU A 62 6.97 -14.07 -3.23
CA LEU A 62 6.69 -12.73 -3.70
C LEU A 62 7.24 -12.47 -5.11
N VAL A 63 8.44 -12.97 -5.43
CA VAL A 63 9.00 -12.92 -6.79
C VAL A 63 8.10 -13.70 -7.75
N SER A 64 7.77 -14.95 -7.42
CA SER A 64 6.91 -15.79 -8.22
C SER A 64 5.53 -15.18 -8.47
N LEU A 65 4.93 -14.56 -7.46
CA LEU A 65 3.65 -13.85 -7.57
C LEU A 65 3.77 -12.64 -8.51
N TYR A 66 4.79 -11.81 -8.33
CA TYR A 66 5.04 -10.63 -9.14
C TYR A 66 5.26 -10.95 -10.62
N GLU A 67 6.04 -12.00 -10.91
CA GLU A 67 6.37 -12.40 -12.29
C GLU A 67 5.22 -13.09 -13.03
N SER A 68 4.38 -13.82 -12.31
CA SER A 68 3.31 -14.61 -12.93
C SER A 68 1.98 -13.86 -13.06
N ARG A 69 1.79 -12.73 -12.36
CA ARG A 69 0.52 -12.01 -12.31
C ARG A 69 0.65 -10.55 -12.74
N ASN A 70 0.05 -10.21 -13.87
CA ASN A 70 0.03 -8.84 -14.40
C ASN A 70 -0.86 -7.87 -13.59
N ASP A 71 -1.77 -8.41 -12.77
CA ASP A 71 -2.70 -7.67 -11.91
C ASP A 71 -2.19 -7.49 -10.48
N VAL A 72 -0.94 -7.86 -10.21
CA VAL A 72 -0.29 -7.71 -8.91
C VAL A 72 0.98 -6.87 -9.04
N MET A 73 1.16 -5.91 -8.15
CA MET A 73 2.39 -5.16 -7.95
C MET A 73 2.94 -5.48 -6.56
N VAL A 74 4.21 -5.82 -6.49
CA VAL A 74 4.95 -5.99 -5.24
C VAL A 74 5.99 -4.89 -5.13
N ILE A 75 6.10 -4.26 -3.96
CA ILE A 75 7.14 -3.29 -3.62
C ILE A 75 7.77 -3.73 -2.31
N GLY A 76 9.05 -4.04 -2.32
CA GLY A 76 9.81 -4.39 -1.13
C GLY A 76 10.42 -3.15 -0.49
N ILE A 77 10.20 -2.95 0.80
CA ILE A 77 10.83 -1.87 1.57
C ILE A 77 11.86 -2.51 2.51
N ALA A 78 13.14 -2.32 2.20
CA ALA A 78 14.23 -2.82 3.04
C ALA A 78 14.43 -1.91 4.25
N MET A 79 14.40 -2.50 5.43
CA MET A 79 14.47 -1.80 6.71
C MET A 79 15.76 -2.15 7.49
N ASP A 80 16.13 -1.29 8.43
CA ASP A 80 17.15 -1.55 9.46
C ASP A 80 18.49 -2.07 8.89
N TYR A 81 18.94 -1.49 7.78
CA TYR A 81 20.26 -1.76 7.19
C TYR A 81 21.27 -0.67 7.57
N SER A 82 22.53 -1.05 7.75
CA SER A 82 23.64 -0.13 7.99
C SER A 82 24.28 0.39 6.70
N ASP A 83 24.27 -0.44 5.64
CA ASP A 83 24.84 -0.10 4.32
C ASP A 83 23.86 -0.50 3.20
N PRO A 84 23.41 0.46 2.37
CA PRO A 84 22.58 0.19 1.21
C PRO A 84 23.15 -0.85 0.25
N LYS A 85 24.48 -0.92 0.10
CA LYS A 85 25.13 -1.90 -0.78
C LYS A 85 24.88 -3.33 -0.34
N THR A 86 24.75 -3.57 0.97
CA THR A 86 24.37 -4.89 1.49
C THR A 86 22.98 -5.29 1.04
N VAL A 87 22.01 -4.38 1.11
CA VAL A 87 20.65 -4.64 0.61
C VAL A 87 20.69 -4.99 -0.89
N LEU A 88 21.37 -4.18 -1.70
CA LEU A 88 21.45 -4.40 -3.16
C LEU A 88 22.15 -5.71 -3.52
N LYS A 89 23.15 -6.14 -2.72
CA LYS A 89 23.77 -7.46 -2.88
C LYS A 89 22.76 -8.59 -2.66
N TYR A 90 21.92 -8.50 -1.63
CA TYR A 90 20.84 -9.47 -1.39
C TYR A 90 19.80 -9.45 -2.52
N VAL A 91 19.36 -8.27 -2.96
CA VAL A 91 18.43 -8.13 -4.10
C VAL A 91 18.94 -8.90 -5.29
N LYS A 92 20.22 -8.74 -5.64
CA LYS A 92 20.84 -9.47 -6.74
C LYS A 92 20.96 -10.98 -6.48
N SER A 93 21.40 -11.37 -5.29
CA SER A 93 21.66 -12.81 -4.97
C SER A 93 20.38 -13.63 -4.88
N MET A 94 19.28 -13.02 -4.49
CA MET A 94 17.96 -13.65 -4.40
C MET A 94 17.10 -13.44 -5.65
N ALA A 95 17.68 -12.84 -6.72
CA ALA A 95 16.97 -12.53 -7.98
C ALA A 95 15.65 -11.80 -7.75
N ILE A 96 15.61 -10.82 -6.83
CA ILE A 96 14.40 -10.05 -6.57
C ILE A 96 14.10 -9.17 -7.78
N SER A 97 13.00 -9.44 -8.46
CA SER A 97 12.60 -8.79 -9.72
C SER A 97 11.64 -7.61 -9.52
N TYR A 98 11.02 -7.49 -8.36
CA TYR A 98 10.13 -6.36 -8.04
C TYR A 98 10.90 -5.16 -7.47
N PRO A 99 10.33 -3.93 -7.54
CA PRO A 99 10.95 -2.72 -7.03
C PRO A 99 11.32 -2.79 -5.55
N ILE A 100 12.54 -2.32 -5.23
CA ILE A 100 13.04 -2.22 -3.86
C ILE A 100 13.25 -0.77 -3.48
N VAL A 101 12.65 -0.38 -2.37
CA VAL A 101 12.84 0.93 -1.73
C VAL A 101 13.78 0.73 -0.54
N LEU A 102 14.77 1.60 -0.44
CA LEU A 102 15.63 1.69 0.74
C LEU A 102 14.87 2.46 1.82
N GLY A 103 14.28 1.73 2.77
CA GLY A 103 13.33 2.24 3.73
C GLY A 103 13.96 2.89 4.96
N ASP A 104 13.18 3.76 5.57
CA ASP A 104 13.40 4.37 6.87
C ASP A 104 12.06 4.57 7.60
N ARG A 105 12.08 5.17 8.79
CA ARG A 105 10.85 5.46 9.56
C ARG A 105 9.89 6.40 8.82
N LYS A 106 10.42 7.35 8.04
CA LYS A 106 9.62 8.32 7.28
C LYS A 106 8.90 7.63 6.12
N ILE A 107 9.58 6.73 5.43
CA ILE A 107 8.99 5.91 4.34
C ILE A 107 7.92 4.99 4.94
N ALA A 108 8.24 4.28 6.02
CA ALA A 108 7.31 3.39 6.70
C ALA A 108 6.03 4.09 7.17
N SER A 109 6.13 5.31 7.69
CA SER A 109 4.99 6.08 8.19
C SER A 109 3.96 6.46 7.14
N GLN A 110 4.30 6.40 5.84
CA GLN A 110 3.36 6.61 4.74
C GLN A 110 2.37 5.43 4.59
N ILE A 111 2.72 4.25 5.08
CA ILE A 111 1.93 3.03 4.96
C ILE A 111 1.20 2.73 6.27
N GLY A 112 1.94 2.59 7.36
CA GLY A 112 1.34 2.26 8.65
C GLY A 112 2.37 1.75 9.67
N PRO A 113 1.91 1.32 10.85
CA PRO A 113 2.79 0.84 11.91
C PRO A 113 3.46 -0.48 11.53
N ILE A 114 4.75 -0.59 11.85
CA ILE A 114 5.54 -1.81 11.70
C ILE A 114 6.07 -2.19 13.08
N SER A 115 5.52 -3.25 13.64
CA SER A 115 5.92 -3.77 14.96
C SER A 115 6.98 -4.88 14.87
N MET A 116 7.02 -5.58 13.73
CA MET A 116 7.86 -6.74 13.50
C MET A 116 8.10 -6.93 12.01
N LEU A 117 9.16 -7.64 11.64
CA LEU A 117 9.44 -8.06 10.25
C LEU A 117 9.27 -9.58 10.11
N PRO A 118 8.78 -10.06 8.96
CA PRO A 118 8.20 -9.27 7.88
C PRO A 118 6.82 -8.71 8.23
N THR A 119 6.43 -7.61 7.58
CA THR A 119 5.05 -7.11 7.59
C THR A 119 4.66 -6.74 6.17
N THR A 120 3.51 -7.22 5.71
CA THR A 120 2.99 -6.95 4.37
C THR A 120 1.65 -6.24 4.44
N TYR A 121 1.56 -5.07 3.81
CA TYR A 121 0.31 -4.34 3.57
C TYR A 121 -0.18 -4.63 2.17
N VAL A 122 -1.49 -4.86 2.03
CA VAL A 122 -2.14 -5.14 0.76
C VAL A 122 -3.18 -4.07 0.47
N PHE A 123 -3.11 -3.48 -0.72
CA PHE A 123 -4.11 -2.56 -1.25
C PHE A 123 -4.88 -3.23 -2.38
N ASP A 124 -6.19 -3.00 -2.41
CA ASP A 124 -7.08 -3.52 -3.44
C ASP A 124 -6.89 -2.76 -4.79
N PRO A 125 -7.47 -3.24 -5.90
CA PRO A 125 -7.36 -2.58 -7.21
C PRO A 125 -7.93 -1.16 -7.28
N ALA A 126 -8.76 -0.77 -6.32
CA ALA A 126 -9.25 0.60 -6.19
C ALA A 126 -8.26 1.50 -5.42
N GLY A 127 -7.20 0.93 -4.81
CA GLY A 127 -6.21 1.62 -3.99
C GLY A 127 -6.60 1.78 -2.53
N ASN A 128 -7.61 1.03 -2.05
CA ASN A 128 -7.97 1.03 -0.64
C ASN A 128 -7.12 0.03 0.14
N PRO A 129 -6.77 0.31 1.40
CA PRO A 129 -6.17 -0.70 2.27
C PRO A 129 -7.13 -1.88 2.42
N ALA A 130 -6.68 -3.08 2.09
CA ALA A 130 -7.46 -4.31 2.16
C ALA A 130 -7.15 -5.11 3.43
N VAL A 131 -5.86 -5.37 3.68
CA VAL A 131 -5.38 -6.08 4.87
C VAL A 131 -3.91 -5.77 5.12
N TYR A 132 -3.45 -5.97 6.35
CA TYR A 132 -2.01 -6.12 6.62
C TYR A 132 -1.76 -7.41 7.40
N LYS A 133 -0.63 -8.03 7.13
CA LYS A 133 -0.19 -9.27 7.78
C LYS A 133 1.17 -9.05 8.44
N VAL A 134 1.26 -9.38 9.71
CA VAL A 134 2.52 -9.46 10.46
C VAL A 134 3.00 -10.90 10.45
N GLY A 135 4.29 -11.10 10.18
CA GLY A 135 4.91 -12.41 10.01
C GLY A 135 4.85 -12.91 8.56
N LEU A 136 5.44 -14.07 8.36
CA LEU A 136 5.61 -14.73 7.05
C LEU A 136 4.27 -14.86 6.31
N ILE A 137 4.31 -14.60 5.01
CA ILE A 137 3.18 -14.77 4.10
C ILE A 137 3.59 -15.70 2.94
N SER A 138 2.66 -16.54 2.48
CA SER A 138 2.89 -17.38 1.31
C SER A 138 2.11 -16.90 0.10
N ARG A 139 2.56 -17.29 -1.09
CA ARG A 139 1.87 -17.02 -2.35
C ARG A 139 0.44 -17.54 -2.33
N GLU A 140 0.23 -18.77 -1.86
CA GLU A 140 -1.10 -19.39 -1.80
C GLU A 140 -2.06 -18.58 -0.95
N SER A 141 -1.61 -18.13 0.24
CA SER A 141 -2.45 -17.34 1.14
C SER A 141 -2.80 -15.97 0.57
N LEU A 142 -1.89 -15.36 -0.20
CA LEU A 142 -2.15 -14.11 -0.92
C LEU A 142 -3.15 -14.30 -2.06
N GLU A 143 -2.97 -15.36 -2.87
CA GLU A 143 -3.87 -15.68 -3.99
C GLU A 143 -5.28 -16.04 -3.50
N GLU A 144 -5.39 -16.80 -2.41
CA GLU A 144 -6.65 -17.11 -1.75
C GLU A 144 -7.35 -15.83 -1.24
N PHE A 145 -6.61 -15.00 -0.49
CA PHE A 145 -7.13 -13.72 -0.03
C PHE A 145 -7.63 -12.84 -1.18
N MET A 146 -6.84 -12.66 -2.24
CA MET A 146 -7.21 -11.81 -3.37
C MET A 146 -8.42 -12.35 -4.14
N ARG A 147 -8.58 -13.68 -4.24
CA ARG A 147 -9.73 -14.33 -4.89
C ARG A 147 -11.02 -14.13 -4.10
N ASP A 148 -10.94 -14.23 -2.78
CA ASP A 148 -12.12 -14.25 -1.89
C ASP A 148 -12.45 -12.84 -1.35
N TYR A 149 -11.62 -11.85 -1.67
CA TYR A 149 -11.78 -10.49 -1.18
C TYR A 149 -13.03 -9.81 -1.75
N SER A 150 -13.85 -9.30 -0.85
CA SER A 150 -14.97 -8.41 -1.16
C SER A 150 -14.71 -7.05 -0.53
N PRO A 151 -14.60 -5.98 -1.31
CA PRO A 151 -14.35 -4.65 -0.74
C PRO A 151 -15.51 -4.27 0.19
N PRO A 152 -15.21 -3.59 1.32
CA PRO A 152 -16.24 -3.12 2.23
C PRO A 152 -17.21 -2.20 1.47
N LYS A 153 -18.51 -2.40 1.68
CA LYS A 153 -19.53 -1.51 1.09
C LYS A 153 -19.24 -0.07 1.53
N PRO A 154 -19.42 0.93 0.65
CA PRO A 154 -19.25 2.32 0.99
C PRO A 154 -20.08 2.63 2.24
N GLN A 155 -19.41 2.98 3.33
CA GLN A 155 -20.13 3.45 4.52
C GLN A 155 -20.73 4.81 4.16
N ASN A 156 -22.05 4.88 4.13
CA ASN A 156 -22.76 6.14 3.95
C ASN A 156 -22.42 7.03 5.17
N LYS A 157 -21.48 7.97 4.99
CA LYS A 157 -21.06 8.91 6.04
C LYS A 157 -22.19 9.85 6.49
N ASP A 158 -23.31 9.84 5.77
CA ASP A 158 -24.47 10.73 6.02
C ASP A 158 -25.48 10.08 6.96
N ARG A 159 -25.27 8.84 7.43
CA ARG A 159 -26.13 8.23 8.41
C ARG A 159 -25.70 8.70 9.81
N ALA A 160 -26.26 9.81 10.26
CA ALA A 160 -26.18 10.22 11.66
C ALA A 160 -26.58 9.02 12.56
N PRO A 161 -25.86 8.78 13.67
CA PRO A 161 -26.22 7.71 14.58
C PRO A 161 -27.65 7.93 15.08
N PRO A 162 -28.49 6.87 15.21
CA PRO A 162 -29.85 7.03 15.70
C PRO A 162 -29.83 7.66 17.08
N ILE A 163 -30.49 8.79 17.21
CA ILE A 163 -30.67 9.49 18.49
C ILE A 163 -31.43 8.54 19.41
N LYS A 164 -30.76 7.99 20.41
CA LYS A 164 -31.42 7.24 21.49
C LYS A 164 -32.28 8.24 22.26
N ARG A 165 -33.58 8.26 21.98
CA ARG A 165 -34.57 8.96 22.81
C ARG A 165 -34.57 8.29 24.16
N LYS A 166 -34.14 8.99 25.22
CA LYS A 166 -34.33 8.53 26.59
C LYS A 166 -35.82 8.64 26.85
N GLU A 167 -36.48 7.50 27.04
CA GLU A 167 -37.80 7.43 27.64
C GLU A 167 -37.63 7.65 29.14
N ASN A 168 -38.32 8.68 29.66
CA ASN A 168 -38.48 8.93 31.11
C ASN A 168 -39.57 7.99 31.67
#